data_5de7465b4d6e19b8c7cec623e69f0be7
#
_entry.id   5de7465b4d6e19b8c7cec623e69f0be7
#
_cell.length_a   1.000
_cell.length_b   1.000
_cell.length_c   1.000
_cell.angle_alpha   90.00
_cell.angle_beta   90.00
_cell.angle_gamma   90.00
#
_symmetry.space_group_name_H-M   'P 1'
#
loop_
_entity.id
_entity.type
_entity.pdbx_description
1 polymer ?
#
loop_
_entity_poly.entity_id
_entity_poly.type
_entity_poly.pdbx_seq_one_letter_code
_entity_poly.pdbx_strand_id
1 'polypeptide(L)'
;ASDVYKRQNQKRYEKPANIIVSKKRTLQAASAYKNTKTAVHNFASATNPGGGVKRGSNAQEECLCRCSGLYVCLSTQTMWNGFYSPHRQAHNPIYNDDIIYTPAVTVFKTDIEQPEIMDASDWYDVDVITCAAPNLRVQNNYNGKSSYNNAKKMTNDELLKLHEKRLKRILDTALSEDDETIILGAFGCGAFMNDPQIVAQAAKNVIREYLY
;
A
#
# COMPACT_ATOMS: atom_id res chain seq x y z
N ALA A 1 1.81 12.78 -17.67
CA ALA A 1 2.60 11.52 -17.79
C ALA A 1 4.05 11.78 -18.20
N SER A 2 4.32 12.77 -19.09
CA SER A 2 5.69 13.06 -19.57
C SER A 2 6.61 13.68 -18.51
N ASP A 3 6.10 14.39 -17.54
CA ASP A 3 6.90 15.11 -16.53
C ASP A 3 7.38 14.21 -15.38
N VAL A 4 6.62 13.17 -15.05
CA VAL A 4 7.03 12.17 -14.05
C VAL A 4 8.25 11.38 -14.54
N TYR A 5 8.26 10.97 -15.81
CA TYR A 5 9.40 10.24 -16.39
C TYR A 5 10.70 11.06 -16.50
N LYS A 6 10.60 12.39 -16.65
CA LYS A 6 11.78 13.26 -16.68
C LYS A 6 12.43 13.47 -15.31
N ARG A 7 11.68 13.29 -14.22
CA ARG A 7 12.19 13.45 -12.85
C ARG A 7 12.98 12.22 -12.36
N GLN A 8 12.76 11.03 -12.92
CA GLN A 8 13.39 9.77 -12.50
C GLN A 8 14.92 9.73 -12.69
N ASN A 9 15.51 10.58 -13.52
CA ASN A 9 16.96 10.60 -13.80
C ASN A 9 17.71 11.76 -13.15
N GLN A 10 17.09 12.54 -12.27
CA GLN A 10 17.75 13.61 -11.56
C GLN A 10 18.05 13.18 -10.12
N LYS A 11 19.34 13.18 -9.78
CA LYS A 11 19.78 13.03 -8.39
C LYS A 11 19.12 14.12 -7.55
N ARG A 12 18.17 13.71 -6.69
CA ARG A 12 17.32 14.63 -5.94
C ARG A 12 17.96 15.04 -4.60
N TYR A 13 18.79 14.14 -4.06
CA TYR A 13 19.46 14.34 -2.78
C TYR A 13 20.97 14.09 -2.92
N GLU A 14 21.76 14.85 -2.18
CA GLU A 14 23.23 14.69 -2.18
C GLU A 14 23.66 13.38 -1.50
N LYS A 15 22.88 12.93 -0.53
CA LYS A 15 23.14 11.70 0.24
C LYS A 15 22.14 10.61 -0.13
N PRO A 16 22.58 9.34 -0.11
CA PRO A 16 21.64 8.24 -0.35
C PRO A 16 20.60 8.15 0.76
N ALA A 17 19.42 7.64 0.40
CA ALA A 17 18.35 7.36 1.35
C ALA A 17 18.84 6.39 2.44
N ASN A 18 18.45 6.65 3.68
CA ASN A 18 18.69 5.74 4.79
C ASN A 18 17.64 4.62 4.78
N ILE A 19 18.06 3.38 4.60
CA ILE A 19 17.18 2.22 4.56
C ILE A 19 17.21 1.50 5.90
N ILE A 20 16.06 1.45 6.57
CA ILE A 20 15.89 0.79 7.86
C ILE A 20 14.91 -0.36 7.72
N VAL A 21 15.34 -1.57 8.11
CA VAL A 21 14.48 -2.75 8.17
C VAL A 21 14.11 -3.03 9.62
N SER A 22 12.82 -3.12 9.91
CA SER A 22 12.34 -3.35 11.28
C SER A 22 11.15 -4.33 11.30
N LYS A 23 10.83 -4.85 12.49
CA LYS A 23 9.64 -5.68 12.75
C LYS A 23 8.43 -4.87 13.21
N LYS A 24 8.53 -3.54 13.20
CA LYS A 24 7.44 -2.66 13.63
C LYS A 24 6.24 -2.75 12.70
N ARG A 25 5.05 -2.54 13.24
CA ARG A 25 3.85 -2.30 12.44
C ARG A 25 3.96 -0.96 11.72
N THR A 26 3.13 -0.74 10.72
CA THR A 26 3.26 0.42 9.81
C THR A 26 3.24 1.76 10.57
N LEU A 27 2.23 2.01 11.40
CA LEU A 27 2.14 3.28 12.13
C LEU A 27 3.11 3.36 13.30
N GLN A 28 3.50 2.22 13.90
CA GLN A 28 4.61 2.21 14.86
C GLN A 28 5.95 2.62 14.23
N ALA A 29 6.17 2.28 12.96
CA ALA A 29 7.34 2.75 12.23
C ALA A 29 7.21 4.24 11.90
N ALA A 30 6.03 4.66 11.41
CA ALA A 30 5.77 6.05 11.03
C ALA A 30 5.87 7.04 12.19
N SER A 31 5.46 6.64 13.41
CA SER A 31 5.52 7.52 14.59
C SER A 31 6.93 8.04 14.93
N ALA A 32 7.97 7.32 14.50
CA ALA A 32 9.35 7.77 14.66
C ALA A 32 9.73 8.95 13.75
N TYR A 33 8.90 9.22 12.74
CA TYR A 33 9.12 10.23 11.70
C TYR A 33 8.01 11.29 11.67
N LYS A 34 7.25 11.45 12.77
CA LYS A 34 6.11 12.37 12.86
C LYS A 34 6.43 13.85 12.58
N ASN A 35 7.71 14.23 12.61
CA ASN A 35 8.19 15.58 12.34
C ASN A 35 8.69 15.76 10.89
N THR A 36 8.59 14.74 10.04
CA THR A 36 8.93 14.81 8.63
C THR A 36 7.69 14.48 7.80
N LYS A 37 7.66 14.91 6.55
CA LYS A 37 6.59 14.51 5.64
C LYS A 37 6.74 13.03 5.33
N THR A 38 5.85 12.22 5.89
CA THR A 38 5.97 10.76 5.89
C THR A 38 4.79 10.11 5.17
N ALA A 39 5.06 9.36 4.11
CA ALA A 39 4.10 8.50 3.47
C ALA A 39 4.11 7.09 4.05
N VAL A 40 2.95 6.45 4.13
CA VAL A 40 2.79 5.04 4.44
C VAL A 40 2.08 4.32 3.29
N HIS A 41 2.59 3.15 2.92
CA HIS A 41 1.94 2.31 1.92
C HIS A 41 0.81 1.51 2.56
N ASN A 42 -0.42 1.70 2.09
CA ASN A 42 -1.59 0.92 2.45
C ASN A 42 -1.72 -0.30 1.52
N PHE A 43 -1.69 -1.52 2.07
CA PHE A 43 -1.84 -2.79 1.34
C PHE A 43 -3.32 -3.06 1.08
N ALA A 44 -3.88 -2.34 0.14
CA ALA A 44 -5.29 -2.15 -0.01
C ALA A 44 -6.06 -3.34 -0.55
N SER A 45 -7.33 -3.42 -0.15
CA SER A 45 -8.35 -4.07 -0.96
C SER A 45 -8.67 -3.18 -2.17
N ALA A 46 -8.59 -3.72 -3.40
CA ALA A 46 -9.00 -2.98 -4.59
C ALA A 46 -10.53 -2.84 -4.73
N THR A 47 -11.29 -3.61 -3.96
CA THR A 47 -12.75 -3.72 -4.15
C THR A 47 -13.58 -3.22 -2.98
N ASN A 48 -12.98 -3.02 -1.81
CA ASN A 48 -13.69 -2.56 -0.61
C ASN A 48 -12.88 -1.51 0.12
N PRO A 49 -13.39 -0.28 0.31
CA PRO A 49 -12.73 0.73 1.12
C PRO A 49 -12.41 0.22 2.52
N GLY A 50 -11.13 0.29 2.94
CA GLY A 50 -10.69 -0.18 4.23
C GLY A 50 -10.85 -1.70 4.44
N GLY A 51 -10.92 -2.47 3.34
CA GLY A 51 -10.97 -3.93 3.41
C GLY A 51 -12.18 -4.47 4.17
N GLY A 52 -11.91 -5.24 5.22
CA GLY A 52 -12.90 -5.83 6.12
C GLY A 52 -13.02 -5.11 7.46
N VAL A 53 -12.61 -3.84 7.59
CA VAL A 53 -12.57 -3.10 8.86
C VAL A 53 -13.93 -3.10 9.59
N LYS A 54 -15.04 -2.94 8.87
CA LYS A 54 -16.40 -3.00 9.44
C LYS A 54 -16.81 -4.38 9.95
N ARG A 55 -16.09 -5.43 9.57
CA ARG A 55 -16.36 -6.82 9.97
C ARG A 55 -15.33 -7.35 10.97
N GLY A 56 -14.48 -6.47 11.50
CA GLY A 56 -13.48 -6.82 12.49
C GLY A 56 -12.22 -7.52 11.92
N SER A 57 -12.01 -7.49 10.60
CA SER A 57 -10.77 -8.00 10.00
C SER A 57 -9.56 -7.24 10.54
N ASN A 58 -8.39 -7.86 10.57
CA ASN A 58 -7.21 -7.37 11.29
C ASN A 58 -5.92 -7.46 10.45
N ALA A 59 -6.01 -7.23 9.14
CA ALA A 59 -4.82 -7.06 8.29
C ALA A 59 -4.31 -5.61 8.34
N GLN A 60 -3.27 -5.29 7.57
CA GLN A 60 -2.59 -4.00 7.64
C GLN A 60 -3.52 -2.83 7.29
N GLU A 61 -4.32 -2.91 6.21
CA GLU A 61 -5.26 -1.87 5.83
C GLU A 61 -6.29 -1.59 6.94
N GLU A 62 -6.83 -2.64 7.53
CA GLU A 62 -7.81 -2.50 8.60
C GLU A 62 -7.20 -1.89 9.87
N CYS A 63 -5.92 -2.19 10.16
CA CYS A 63 -5.20 -1.55 11.26
C CYS A 63 -5.00 -0.06 11.00
N LEU A 64 -4.57 0.33 9.79
CA LEU A 64 -4.48 1.74 9.41
C LEU A 64 -5.82 2.46 9.58
N CYS A 65 -6.89 1.87 9.07
CA CYS A 65 -8.26 2.43 9.16
C CYS A 65 -8.78 2.56 10.59
N ARG A 66 -8.40 1.65 11.51
CA ARG A 66 -8.81 1.74 12.93
C ARG A 66 -8.03 2.78 13.70
N CYS A 67 -6.80 3.05 13.30
CA CYS A 67 -5.90 3.93 14.04
C CYS A 67 -5.89 5.35 13.51
N SER A 68 -6.53 5.63 12.37
CA SER A 68 -6.48 6.92 11.68
C SER A 68 -7.79 7.30 11.00
N GLY A 69 -7.83 8.51 10.42
CA GLY A 69 -8.93 9.00 9.59
C GLY A 69 -9.05 8.35 8.21
N LEU A 70 -8.17 7.41 7.86
CA LEU A 70 -8.06 6.85 6.52
C LEU A 70 -9.38 6.27 5.98
N TYR A 71 -10.14 5.53 6.83
CA TYR A 71 -11.38 4.91 6.39
C TYR A 71 -12.40 5.94 5.85
N VAL A 72 -12.51 7.09 6.49
CA VAL A 72 -13.42 8.18 6.07
C VAL A 72 -13.00 8.69 4.69
N CYS A 73 -11.71 8.89 4.47
CA CYS A 73 -11.16 9.35 3.19
C CYS A 73 -11.44 8.35 2.06
N LEU A 74 -11.21 7.05 2.31
CA LEU A 74 -11.40 6.00 1.31
C LEU A 74 -12.86 5.69 0.99
N SER A 75 -13.78 5.94 1.93
CA SER A 75 -15.21 5.58 1.80
C SER A 75 -16.06 6.64 1.09
N THR A 76 -15.46 7.66 0.49
CA THR A 76 -16.16 8.70 -0.25
C THR A 76 -16.71 8.18 -1.59
N GLN A 77 -17.77 8.83 -2.10
CA GLN A 77 -18.35 8.47 -3.40
C GLN A 77 -17.34 8.66 -4.55
N THR A 78 -16.47 9.65 -4.44
CA THR A 78 -15.40 9.89 -5.43
C THR A 78 -14.43 8.71 -5.51
N MET A 79 -13.97 8.20 -4.36
CA MET A 79 -13.09 7.03 -4.31
C MET A 79 -13.81 5.76 -4.77
N TRP A 80 -15.09 5.62 -4.42
CA TRP A 80 -15.90 4.52 -4.91
C TRP A 80 -15.97 4.51 -6.44
N ASN A 81 -16.31 5.62 -7.06
CA ASN A 81 -16.47 5.73 -8.51
C ASN A 81 -15.13 5.62 -9.26
N GLY A 82 -14.07 6.23 -8.73
CA GLY A 82 -12.78 6.30 -9.41
C GLY A 82 -11.87 5.09 -9.21
N PHE A 83 -12.04 4.35 -8.11
CA PHE A 83 -11.14 3.25 -7.77
C PHE A 83 -11.89 1.93 -7.53
N TYR A 84 -12.79 1.86 -6.53
CA TYR A 84 -13.35 0.57 -6.10
C TYR A 84 -14.33 -0.03 -7.10
N SER A 85 -15.25 0.77 -7.67
CA SER A 85 -16.24 0.30 -8.64
C SER A 85 -15.60 -0.22 -9.93
N PRO A 86 -14.64 0.47 -10.56
CA PRO A 86 -13.94 -0.04 -11.74
C PRO A 86 -13.23 -1.38 -11.49
N HIS A 87 -12.53 -1.52 -10.35
CA HIS A 87 -11.89 -2.79 -9.99
C HIS A 87 -12.88 -3.92 -9.77
N ARG A 88 -14.04 -3.64 -9.19
CA ARG A 88 -15.12 -4.65 -9.05
C ARG A 88 -15.67 -5.08 -10.40
N GLN A 89 -15.92 -4.14 -11.29
CA GLN A 89 -16.48 -4.42 -12.62
C GLN A 89 -15.49 -5.19 -13.52
N ALA A 90 -14.21 -4.94 -13.37
CA ALA A 90 -13.17 -5.63 -14.12
C ALA A 90 -13.07 -7.13 -13.80
N HIS A 91 -13.54 -7.58 -12.64
CA HIS A 91 -13.45 -8.98 -12.18
C HIS A 91 -12.05 -9.59 -12.33
N ASN A 92 -11.00 -8.76 -12.30
CA ASN A 92 -9.61 -9.18 -12.47
C ASN A 92 -8.89 -9.20 -11.12
N PRO A 93 -8.50 -10.38 -10.58
CA PRO A 93 -7.84 -10.48 -9.29
C PRO A 93 -6.41 -9.91 -9.27
N ILE A 94 -5.82 -9.74 -10.46
CA ILE A 94 -4.48 -9.12 -10.57
C ILE A 94 -4.58 -7.61 -10.39
N TYR A 95 -5.77 -7.03 -10.58
CA TYR A 95 -6.05 -5.61 -10.54
C TYR A 95 -5.23 -4.81 -11.56
N ASN A 96 -5.31 -3.52 -11.48
CA ASN A 96 -4.46 -2.60 -12.25
C ASN A 96 -3.46 -1.87 -11.31
N ASP A 97 -2.75 -0.88 -11.85
CA ASP A 97 -1.72 -0.14 -11.11
C ASP A 97 -2.25 1.20 -10.56
N ASP A 98 -3.56 1.34 -10.38
CA ASP A 98 -4.17 2.56 -9.84
C ASP A 98 -3.75 2.78 -8.38
N ILE A 99 -3.58 4.04 -8.03
CA ILE A 99 -3.18 4.49 -6.70
C ILE A 99 -4.16 5.58 -6.24
N ILE A 100 -4.53 5.53 -4.95
CA ILE A 100 -5.12 6.68 -4.25
C ILE A 100 -4.03 7.27 -3.37
N TYR A 101 -3.74 8.56 -3.55
CA TYR A 101 -2.94 9.33 -2.62
C TYR A 101 -3.86 10.13 -1.69
N THR A 102 -3.68 9.96 -0.38
CA THR A 102 -4.47 10.63 0.64
C THR A 102 -3.54 11.42 1.55
N PRO A 103 -3.43 12.74 1.38
CA PRO A 103 -2.52 13.56 2.20
C PRO A 103 -3.06 13.76 3.62
N ALA A 104 -2.16 13.99 4.56
CA ALA A 104 -2.42 14.45 5.93
C ALA A 104 -3.50 13.66 6.67
N VAL A 105 -3.38 12.33 6.64
CA VAL A 105 -4.28 11.44 7.38
C VAL A 105 -3.87 11.42 8.84
N THR A 106 -4.71 11.97 9.72
CA THR A 106 -4.44 12.03 11.16
C THR A 106 -4.50 10.64 11.80
N VAL A 107 -3.43 10.26 12.46
CA VAL A 107 -3.30 9.06 13.30
C VAL A 107 -3.57 9.46 14.76
N PHE A 108 -4.59 8.83 15.37
CA PHE A 108 -5.07 9.17 16.71
C PHE A 108 -5.12 7.97 17.67
N LYS A 109 -4.75 6.76 17.19
CA LYS A 109 -4.61 5.57 18.03
C LYS A 109 -3.25 4.91 17.83
N THR A 110 -2.80 4.21 18.86
CA THR A 110 -1.62 3.36 18.80
C THR A 110 -1.83 2.19 17.84
N ASP A 111 -0.82 1.83 17.05
CA ASP A 111 -0.85 0.66 16.15
C ASP A 111 -0.30 -0.58 16.88
N ILE A 112 -1.07 -1.04 17.85
CA ILE A 112 -0.79 -2.26 18.63
C ILE A 112 -1.95 -3.26 18.45
N GLU A 113 -1.87 -4.41 19.09
CA GLU A 113 -2.88 -5.46 18.96
C GLU A 113 -4.27 -4.99 19.46
N GLN A 114 -4.28 -4.22 20.55
CA GLN A 114 -5.47 -3.53 21.07
C GLN A 114 -5.24 -2.02 20.98
N PRO A 115 -5.65 -1.36 19.88
CA PRO A 115 -5.38 0.06 19.67
C PRO A 115 -6.04 0.96 20.72
N GLU A 116 -5.25 1.81 21.35
CA GLU A 116 -5.68 2.77 22.35
C GLU A 116 -5.67 4.19 21.77
N ILE A 117 -6.60 5.04 22.22
CA ILE A 117 -6.62 6.45 21.84
C ILE A 117 -5.40 7.12 22.47
N MET A 118 -4.64 7.85 21.67
CA MET A 118 -3.52 8.68 22.14
C MET A 118 -4.02 10.02 22.66
N ASP A 119 -3.22 10.65 23.53
CA ASP A 119 -3.45 12.05 23.88
C ASP A 119 -3.37 12.91 22.62
N ALA A 120 -4.17 13.98 22.55
CA ALA A 120 -4.25 14.81 21.35
C ALA A 120 -2.91 15.45 20.96
N SER A 121 -2.03 15.69 21.93
CA SER A 121 -0.65 16.17 21.72
C SER A 121 0.26 15.15 20.99
N ASP A 122 -0.11 13.88 21.01
CA ASP A 122 0.64 12.79 20.38
C ASP A 122 0.12 12.40 19.01
N TRP A 123 -1.01 12.97 18.60
CA TRP A 123 -1.53 12.77 17.26
C TRP A 123 -0.54 13.29 16.22
N TYR A 124 -0.49 12.63 15.08
CA TYR A 124 0.37 13.02 13.97
C TYR A 124 -0.27 12.67 12.65
N ASP A 125 0.17 13.35 11.60
CA ASP A 125 -0.31 13.10 10.24
C ASP A 125 0.66 12.24 9.46
N VAL A 126 0.11 11.42 8.56
CA VAL A 126 0.85 10.69 7.52
C VAL A 126 0.15 10.84 6.20
N ASP A 127 0.90 10.85 5.12
CA ASP A 127 0.35 10.68 3.79
C ASP A 127 0.15 9.19 3.53
N VAL A 128 -0.92 8.81 2.87
CA VAL A 128 -1.22 7.38 2.63
C VAL A 128 -1.28 7.09 1.14
N ILE A 129 -0.43 6.17 0.68
CA ILE A 129 -0.42 5.68 -0.68
C ILE A 129 -1.14 4.33 -0.71
N THR A 130 -2.36 4.34 -1.20
CA THR A 130 -3.23 3.16 -1.28
C THR A 130 -3.04 2.48 -2.63
N CYS A 131 -2.52 1.26 -2.62
CA CYS A 131 -2.31 0.42 -3.81
C CYS A 131 -2.62 -1.04 -3.47
N ALA A 132 -3.24 -1.77 -4.40
CA ALA A 132 -3.56 -3.17 -4.20
C ALA A 132 -2.50 -4.11 -4.79
N ALA A 133 -2.10 -5.14 -4.05
CA ALA A 133 -1.32 -6.25 -4.58
C ALA A 133 -2.21 -7.18 -5.43
N PRO A 134 -1.65 -7.99 -6.35
CA PRO A 134 -2.41 -9.04 -7.00
C PRO A 134 -2.95 -10.03 -5.95
N ASN A 135 -4.23 -10.39 -6.08
CA ASN A 135 -4.84 -11.39 -5.21
C ASN A 135 -4.65 -12.78 -5.83
N LEU A 136 -3.67 -13.52 -5.34
CA LEU A 136 -3.32 -14.86 -5.82
C LEU A 136 -4.07 -15.98 -5.09
N ARG A 137 -4.94 -15.61 -4.13
CA ARG A 137 -5.74 -16.59 -3.38
C ARG A 137 -6.72 -17.32 -4.30
N VAL A 138 -6.65 -18.64 -4.32
CA VAL A 138 -7.63 -19.48 -5.03
C VAL A 138 -8.99 -19.33 -4.34
N GLN A 139 -9.98 -18.80 -5.04
CA GLN A 139 -11.35 -18.78 -4.56
C GLN A 139 -12.05 -20.05 -5.04
N ASN A 140 -12.28 -20.99 -4.13
CA ASN A 140 -13.19 -22.11 -4.37
C ASN A 140 -14.62 -21.59 -4.26
N ASN A 141 -15.35 -21.56 -5.36
CA ASN A 141 -16.79 -21.31 -5.30
C ASN A 141 -17.50 -22.50 -4.66
N TYR A 142 -18.55 -22.24 -3.88
CA TYR A 142 -19.40 -23.21 -3.18
C TYR A 142 -19.95 -24.34 -4.07
N ASN A 143 -19.89 -24.19 -5.40
CA ASN A 143 -20.38 -25.17 -6.41
C ASN A 143 -19.25 -25.89 -7.14
N GLY A 144 -18.05 -25.94 -6.60
CA GLY A 144 -16.93 -26.71 -7.21
C GLY A 144 -16.42 -26.18 -8.56
N LYS A 145 -16.99 -25.09 -9.09
CA LYS A 145 -16.48 -24.39 -10.27
C LYS A 145 -15.63 -23.21 -9.81
N SER A 146 -14.32 -23.32 -9.94
CA SER A 146 -13.41 -22.20 -9.74
C SER A 146 -13.78 -21.08 -10.72
N SER A 147 -14.26 -19.94 -10.24
CA SER A 147 -14.59 -18.79 -11.11
C SER A 147 -13.35 -18.11 -11.68
N TYR A 148 -12.16 -18.60 -11.34
CA TYR A 148 -10.87 -18.12 -11.85
C TYR A 148 -10.15 -19.14 -12.75
N ASN A 149 -10.88 -20.06 -13.38
CA ASN A 149 -10.28 -21.03 -14.32
C ASN A 149 -9.58 -20.41 -15.52
N ASN A 150 -9.55 -19.09 -15.67
CA ASN A 150 -8.86 -18.38 -16.74
C ASN A 150 -7.82 -17.36 -16.25
N ALA A 151 -7.57 -17.21 -14.95
CA ALA A 151 -6.40 -16.47 -14.52
C ALA A 151 -5.18 -17.33 -14.85
N LYS A 152 -4.52 -17.05 -15.98
CA LYS A 152 -3.22 -17.61 -16.35
C LYS A 152 -2.36 -17.57 -15.08
N LYS A 153 -1.92 -18.75 -14.61
CA LYS A 153 -1.09 -18.84 -13.41
C LYS A 153 0.14 -17.97 -13.65
N MET A 154 0.27 -16.89 -12.93
CA MET A 154 1.37 -15.95 -13.07
C MET A 154 2.68 -16.67 -12.71
N THR A 155 3.68 -16.56 -13.55
CA THR A 155 5.02 -17.06 -13.25
C THR A 155 5.69 -16.17 -12.19
N ASN A 156 6.75 -16.70 -11.54
CA ASN A 156 7.50 -15.92 -10.57
C ASN A 156 8.12 -14.66 -11.18
N ASP A 157 8.58 -14.74 -12.43
CA ASP A 157 9.14 -13.58 -13.15
C ASP A 157 8.06 -12.51 -13.47
N GLU A 158 6.86 -12.95 -13.87
CA GLU A 158 5.74 -12.04 -14.11
C GLU A 158 5.31 -11.36 -12.80
N LEU A 159 5.27 -12.11 -11.70
CA LEU A 159 4.95 -11.58 -10.36
C LEU A 159 6.02 -10.59 -9.87
N LEU A 160 7.30 -10.92 -10.05
CA LEU A 160 8.42 -10.03 -9.70
C LEU A 160 8.29 -8.70 -10.45
N LYS A 161 8.13 -8.73 -11.77
CA LYS A 161 8.00 -7.53 -12.61
C LYS A 161 6.77 -6.70 -12.24
N LEU A 162 5.66 -7.35 -11.87
CA LEU A 162 4.45 -6.65 -11.45
C LEU A 162 4.67 -5.91 -10.13
N HIS A 163 5.31 -6.55 -9.14
CA HIS A 163 5.65 -5.92 -7.87
C HIS A 163 6.65 -4.78 -8.06
N GLU A 164 7.68 -4.95 -8.88
CA GLU A 164 8.63 -3.88 -9.22
C GLU A 164 7.91 -2.68 -9.84
N LYS A 165 7.03 -2.91 -10.81
CA LYS A 165 6.24 -1.85 -11.46
C LYS A 165 5.38 -1.08 -10.45
N ARG A 166 4.66 -1.78 -9.55
CA ARG A 166 3.82 -1.13 -8.53
C ARG A 166 4.63 -0.38 -7.50
N LEU A 167 5.74 -0.96 -7.03
CA LEU A 167 6.64 -0.28 -6.10
C LEU A 167 7.25 0.98 -6.70
N LYS A 168 7.66 0.97 -7.97
CA LYS A 168 8.12 2.18 -8.68
C LYS A 168 7.05 3.26 -8.68
N ARG A 169 5.80 2.92 -9.01
CA ARG A 169 4.70 3.89 -8.96
C ARG A 169 4.46 4.45 -7.56
N ILE A 170 4.57 3.62 -6.53
CA ILE A 170 4.42 4.03 -5.12
C ILE A 170 5.53 5.02 -4.76
N LEU A 171 6.79 4.72 -5.10
CA LEU A 171 7.92 5.61 -4.84
C LEU A 171 7.85 6.89 -5.68
N ASP A 172 7.48 6.80 -6.95
CA ASP A 172 7.27 7.97 -7.82
C ASP A 172 6.17 8.89 -7.26
N THR A 173 5.09 8.31 -6.72
CA THR A 173 4.02 9.08 -6.06
C THR A 173 4.56 9.80 -4.82
N ALA A 174 5.25 9.11 -3.92
CA ALA A 174 5.85 9.72 -2.74
C ALA A 174 6.82 10.86 -3.12
N LEU A 175 7.67 10.63 -4.12
CA LEU A 175 8.59 11.66 -4.62
C LEU A 175 7.88 12.85 -5.25
N SER A 176 6.79 12.64 -5.99
CA SER A 176 6.04 13.74 -6.64
C SER A 176 5.31 14.62 -5.63
N GLU A 177 4.99 14.05 -4.48
CA GLU A 177 4.33 14.74 -3.37
C GLU A 177 5.31 15.29 -2.33
N ASP A 178 6.62 15.18 -2.59
CA ASP A 178 7.70 15.64 -1.71
C ASP A 178 7.72 14.96 -0.32
N ASP A 179 7.33 13.68 -0.26
CA ASP A 179 7.49 12.88 0.94
C ASP A 179 8.98 12.59 1.21
N GLU A 180 9.43 12.89 2.43
CA GLU A 180 10.82 12.71 2.87
C GLU A 180 11.09 11.29 3.37
N THR A 181 10.05 10.64 3.87
CA THR A 181 10.11 9.27 4.40
C THR A 181 8.97 8.44 3.83
N ILE A 182 9.24 7.19 3.48
CA ILE A 182 8.19 6.24 3.10
C ILE A 182 8.29 4.95 3.91
N ILE A 183 7.16 4.50 4.44
CA ILE A 183 7.04 3.22 5.14
C ILE A 183 6.44 2.19 4.20
N LEU A 184 7.27 1.25 3.78
CA LEU A 184 6.90 0.09 2.95
C LEU A 184 6.74 -1.16 3.82
N GLY A 185 6.33 -2.29 3.22
CA GLY A 185 6.25 -3.56 3.94
C GLY A 185 5.97 -4.75 3.03
N ALA A 186 5.49 -5.86 3.61
CA ALA A 186 5.26 -7.14 2.94
C ALA A 186 3.98 -7.12 2.07
N PHE A 187 4.01 -6.36 1.00
CA PHE A 187 2.92 -6.05 0.11
C PHE A 187 2.23 -7.29 -0.49
N GLY A 188 1.02 -7.57 -0.04
CA GLY A 188 0.22 -8.69 -0.52
C GLY A 188 0.61 -10.07 0.05
N CYS A 189 1.61 -10.17 0.93
CA CYS A 189 2.09 -11.46 1.45
C CYS A 189 1.13 -12.14 2.44
N GLY A 190 0.15 -11.41 2.96
CA GLY A 190 -0.86 -11.95 3.86
C GLY A 190 -2.04 -12.59 3.11
N ALA A 191 -3.22 -11.99 3.22
CA ALA A 191 -4.48 -12.51 2.66
C ALA A 191 -4.45 -12.74 1.13
N PHE A 192 -3.59 -12.06 0.38
CA PHE A 192 -3.47 -12.20 -1.08
C PHE A 192 -2.44 -13.24 -1.51
N MET A 193 -1.72 -13.88 -0.56
CA MET A 193 -0.85 -15.02 -0.77
C MET A 193 0.29 -14.79 -1.79
N ASN A 194 0.80 -13.57 -1.89
CA ASN A 194 2.01 -13.32 -2.67
C ASN A 194 3.24 -13.92 -1.96
N ASP A 195 4.19 -14.44 -2.73
CA ASP A 195 5.42 -15.01 -2.19
C ASP A 195 6.29 -13.91 -1.55
N PRO A 196 6.58 -13.98 -0.23
CA PRO A 196 7.40 -12.97 0.45
C PRO A 196 8.80 -12.81 -0.13
N GLN A 197 9.40 -13.87 -0.69
CA GLN A 197 10.72 -13.81 -1.29
C GLN A 197 10.71 -12.98 -2.58
N ILE A 198 9.69 -13.15 -3.41
CA ILE A 198 9.50 -12.38 -4.64
C ILE A 198 9.23 -10.91 -4.31
N VAL A 199 8.36 -10.64 -3.33
CA VAL A 199 8.06 -9.27 -2.90
C VAL A 199 9.29 -8.58 -2.31
N ALA A 200 10.07 -9.28 -1.49
CA ALA A 200 11.31 -8.74 -0.93
C ALA A 200 12.37 -8.48 -2.02
N GLN A 201 12.47 -9.38 -3.02
CA GLN A 201 13.38 -9.19 -4.15
C GLN A 201 12.96 -7.98 -5.01
N ALA A 202 11.67 -7.80 -5.26
CA ALA A 202 11.15 -6.62 -5.95
C ALA A 202 11.49 -5.33 -5.21
N ALA A 203 11.26 -5.30 -3.89
CA ALA A 203 11.60 -4.17 -3.05
C ALA A 203 13.11 -3.85 -3.11
N LYS A 204 13.97 -4.87 -2.99
CA LYS A 204 15.42 -4.72 -3.08
C LYS A 204 15.87 -4.15 -4.42
N ASN A 205 15.29 -4.63 -5.53
CA ASN A 205 15.63 -4.18 -6.87
C ASN A 205 15.24 -2.71 -7.05
N VAL A 206 13.99 -2.37 -6.71
CA VAL A 206 13.45 -1.03 -6.92
C VAL A 206 14.10 0.01 -6.01
N ILE A 207 14.24 -0.28 -4.71
CA ILE A 207 14.85 0.68 -3.77
C ILE A 207 16.26 1.09 -4.22
N ARG A 208 17.04 0.19 -4.82
CA ARG A 208 18.37 0.51 -5.34
C ARG A 208 18.36 1.58 -6.44
N GLU A 209 17.29 1.66 -7.22
CA GLU A 209 17.12 2.68 -8.26
C GLU A 209 16.75 4.06 -7.68
N TYR A 210 16.27 4.10 -6.43
CA TYR A 210 15.75 5.29 -5.73
C TYR A 210 16.65 5.75 -4.57
N LEU A 211 17.91 5.33 -4.53
CA LEU A 211 18.81 5.67 -3.42
C LEU A 211 19.19 7.16 -3.35
N TYR A 212 19.06 7.94 -4.45
CA TYR A 212 19.49 9.34 -4.51
C TYR A 212 18.40 10.27 -5.03
#